data_981ab9d14154803830b47d93532eeadb
#
_entry.id   981ab9d14154803830b47d93532eeadb
#
_cell.length_a   1.000
_cell.length_b   1.000
_cell.length_c   1.000
_cell.angle_alpha   90.00
_cell.angle_beta   90.00
_cell.angle_gamma   90.00
#
_symmetry.space_group_name_H-M   'P 1'
#
loop_
_entity.id
_entity.type
_entity.pdbx_description
1 polymer ?
#
loop_
_entity_poly.entity_id
_entity_poly.type
_entity_poly.pdbx_seq_one_letter_code
_entity_poly.pdbx_strand_id
1 'polypeptide(L)'
;MLDFGCGAKPYQHLFDVKEYIGLDMENPGHPHLTEEVDVFYDGKTIPFEDHRFDYALASEVLEHVFEPDRILGELHRVLKPGGLVLFTVPFVWNEHEMPYDYARYSQGGFASLLERNGFEVVRSSKTNGYTATWLQMGILGWYQRWETRNKYLNLVLGLIL
;
A
#
# COMPACT_ATOMS: atom_id res chain seq x y z
N MET A 1 16.57 -3.89 -0.51
CA MET A 1 15.20 -3.78 -0.03
C MET A 1 14.28 -3.65 -1.23
N LEU A 2 13.12 -4.31 -1.21
CA LEU A 2 12.06 -4.19 -2.20
C LEU A 2 10.98 -3.25 -1.67
N ASP A 3 10.56 -2.27 -2.46
CA ASP A 3 9.37 -1.46 -2.23
C ASP A 3 8.31 -1.90 -3.24
N PHE A 4 7.35 -2.67 -2.77
CA PHE A 4 6.29 -3.28 -3.58
C PHE A 4 5.07 -2.37 -3.64
N GLY A 5 4.65 -1.97 -4.84
CA GLY A 5 3.67 -0.90 -5.05
C GLY A 5 4.26 0.45 -4.67
N CYS A 6 5.43 0.75 -5.21
CA CYS A 6 6.29 1.85 -4.72
C CYS A 6 5.74 3.25 -5.02
N GLY A 7 4.87 3.40 -6.01
CA GLY A 7 4.45 4.72 -6.50
C GLY A 7 5.64 5.65 -6.72
N ALA A 8 5.57 6.84 -6.17
CA ALA A 8 6.65 7.84 -6.19
C ALA A 8 7.75 7.62 -5.13
N LYS A 9 7.83 6.44 -4.52
CA LYS A 9 8.79 6.10 -3.44
C LYS A 9 8.81 7.08 -2.27
N PRO A 10 7.67 7.45 -1.69
CA PRO A 10 7.59 8.51 -0.67
C PRO A 10 8.37 8.17 0.60
N TYR A 11 8.61 6.90 0.85
CA TYR A 11 9.26 6.40 2.07
C TYR A 11 10.75 6.09 1.89
N GLN A 12 11.31 6.17 0.68
CA GLN A 12 12.70 5.81 0.41
C GLN A 12 13.69 6.49 1.35
N HIS A 13 13.47 7.77 1.66
CA HIS A 13 14.33 8.56 2.54
C HIS A 13 14.36 8.10 4.01
N LEU A 14 13.46 7.20 4.41
CA LEU A 14 13.40 6.65 5.77
C LEU A 14 14.29 5.41 5.96
N PHE A 15 14.81 4.85 4.85
CA PHE A 15 15.56 3.60 4.87
C PHE A 15 17.01 3.81 4.47
N ASP A 16 17.92 3.51 5.40
CA ASP A 16 19.37 3.44 5.13
C ASP A 16 19.73 2.01 4.71
N VAL A 17 19.61 1.74 3.42
CA VAL A 17 19.87 0.43 2.81
C VAL A 17 20.80 0.55 1.61
N LYS A 18 21.60 -0.50 1.36
CA LYS A 18 22.54 -0.51 0.23
C LYS A 18 21.87 -0.41 -1.13
N GLU A 19 20.69 -0.99 -1.26
CA GLU A 19 19.91 -1.02 -2.49
C GLU A 19 18.43 -0.90 -2.14
N TYR A 20 17.74 0.05 -2.79
CA TYR A 20 16.29 0.23 -2.67
C TYR A 20 15.70 0.11 -4.08
N ILE A 21 14.84 -0.87 -4.31
CA ILE A 21 14.23 -1.15 -5.60
C ILE A 21 12.72 -0.95 -5.49
N GLY A 22 12.19 0.00 -6.24
CA GLY A 22 10.77 0.22 -6.40
C GLY A 22 10.20 -0.65 -7.50
N LEU A 23 9.24 -1.49 -7.15
CA LEU A 23 8.46 -2.33 -8.05
C LEU A 23 7.02 -1.86 -8.09
N ASP A 24 6.47 -1.67 -9.28
CA ASP A 24 5.07 -1.32 -9.45
C ASP A 24 4.46 -1.95 -10.70
N MET A 25 3.16 -1.77 -10.89
CA MET A 25 2.42 -2.27 -12.03
C MET A 25 1.89 -1.10 -12.85
N GLU A 26 2.04 -1.14 -14.17
CA GLU A 26 1.32 -0.20 -15.03
C GLU A 26 -0.18 -0.41 -14.91
N ASN A 27 -0.86 0.59 -14.39
CA ASN A 27 -2.27 0.54 -14.08
C ASN A 27 -2.99 1.81 -14.53
N PRO A 28 -4.04 1.73 -15.36
CA PRO A 28 -4.81 2.91 -15.78
C PRO A 28 -5.45 3.68 -14.63
N GLY A 29 -5.73 3.03 -13.49
CA GLY A 29 -6.27 3.66 -12.29
C GLY A 29 -5.22 4.48 -11.52
N HIS A 30 -3.94 4.18 -11.72
CA HIS A 30 -2.80 4.90 -11.12
C HIS A 30 -1.69 5.07 -12.16
N PRO A 31 -1.79 6.04 -13.08
CA PRO A 31 -0.78 6.24 -14.11
C PRO A 31 0.49 6.88 -13.53
N HIS A 32 1.63 6.23 -13.71
CA HIS A 32 2.96 6.70 -13.28
C HIS A 32 3.54 7.76 -14.22
N LEU A 33 2.88 8.92 -14.35
CA LEU A 33 3.27 9.95 -15.30
C LEU A 33 4.55 10.73 -14.91
N THR A 34 4.87 10.75 -13.61
CA THR A 34 6.00 11.53 -13.04
C THR A 34 6.84 10.72 -12.05
N GLU A 35 6.56 9.45 -11.89
CA GLU A 35 7.15 8.59 -10.88
C GLU A 35 8.32 7.78 -11.44
N GLU A 36 9.36 7.64 -10.65
CA GLU A 36 10.55 6.85 -10.98
C GLU A 36 10.42 5.42 -10.45
N VAL A 37 9.64 4.59 -11.14
CA VAL A 37 9.56 3.16 -10.87
C VAL A 37 10.80 2.47 -11.45
N ASP A 38 11.50 1.66 -10.66
CA ASP A 38 12.70 0.96 -11.13
C ASP A 38 12.34 -0.26 -11.99
N VAL A 39 11.29 -0.98 -11.62
CA VAL A 39 10.86 -2.20 -12.32
C VAL A 39 9.33 -2.24 -12.38
N PHE A 40 8.79 -2.43 -13.57
CA PHE A 40 7.37 -2.76 -13.74
C PHE A 40 7.17 -4.29 -13.84
N TYR A 41 6.01 -4.77 -13.36
CA TYR A 41 5.66 -6.18 -13.42
C TYR A 41 4.22 -6.40 -13.90
N ASP A 42 3.87 -7.64 -14.18
CA ASP A 42 2.61 -8.04 -14.81
C ASP A 42 1.42 -8.20 -13.84
N GLY A 43 1.60 -7.84 -12.56
CA GLY A 43 0.62 -8.06 -11.50
C GLY A 43 0.50 -9.50 -11.03
N LYS A 44 1.38 -10.40 -11.51
CA LYS A 44 1.30 -11.84 -11.23
C LYS A 44 2.57 -12.44 -10.68
N THR A 45 3.71 -12.11 -11.28
CA THR A 45 5.01 -12.67 -10.94
C THR A 45 6.01 -11.56 -10.67
N ILE A 46 6.59 -11.56 -9.49
CA ILE A 46 7.63 -10.58 -9.12
C ILE A 46 8.93 -10.97 -9.86
N PRO A 47 9.48 -10.10 -10.74
CA PRO A 47 10.56 -10.45 -11.67
C PRO A 47 11.94 -10.44 -11.00
N PHE A 48 12.04 -11.08 -9.86
CA PHE A 48 13.28 -11.27 -9.11
C PHE A 48 13.47 -12.74 -8.73
N GLU A 49 14.74 -13.11 -8.51
CA GLU A 49 15.12 -14.45 -8.06
C GLU A 49 14.62 -14.71 -6.63
N ASP A 50 14.52 -15.99 -6.28
CA ASP A 50 14.20 -16.44 -4.93
C ASP A 50 15.25 -15.92 -3.93
N HIS A 51 14.79 -15.54 -2.74
CA HIS A 51 15.66 -15.17 -1.62
C HIS A 51 16.63 -14.00 -1.91
N ARG A 52 16.19 -13.05 -2.73
CA ARG A 52 17.01 -11.86 -3.07
C ARG A 52 17.02 -10.81 -1.96
N PHE A 53 15.88 -10.54 -1.35
CA PHE A 53 15.71 -9.37 -0.48
C PHE A 53 15.74 -9.72 0.99
N ASP A 54 16.43 -8.90 1.79
CA ASP A 54 16.40 -9.00 3.25
C ASP A 54 15.16 -8.32 3.82
N TYR A 55 14.65 -7.29 3.12
CA TYR A 55 13.51 -6.48 3.56
C TYR A 55 12.58 -6.17 2.39
N ALA A 56 11.28 -6.06 2.70
CA ALA A 56 10.29 -5.50 1.80
C ALA A 56 9.39 -4.48 2.52
N LEU A 57 8.85 -3.54 1.74
CA LEU A 57 7.77 -2.64 2.12
C LEU A 57 6.61 -2.89 1.17
N ALA A 58 5.40 -2.90 1.68
CA ALA A 58 4.16 -2.89 0.90
C ALA A 58 3.15 -2.00 1.64
N SER A 59 3.09 -0.73 1.24
CA SER A 59 2.33 0.28 1.94
C SER A 59 1.11 0.71 1.13
N GLU A 60 -0.09 0.40 1.62
CA GLU A 60 -1.37 0.72 0.97
C GLU A 60 -1.41 0.18 -0.48
N VAL A 61 -1.16 -1.12 -0.64
CA VAL A 61 -1.09 -1.81 -1.95
C VAL A 61 -2.02 -3.01 -2.00
N LEU A 62 -2.11 -3.80 -0.91
CA LEU A 62 -2.83 -5.07 -0.94
C LEU A 62 -4.34 -4.93 -1.11
N GLU A 63 -4.91 -3.76 -0.83
CA GLU A 63 -6.29 -3.44 -1.14
C GLU A 63 -6.55 -3.39 -2.65
N HIS A 64 -5.52 -3.11 -3.45
CA HIS A 64 -5.56 -3.06 -4.92
C HIS A 64 -5.20 -4.39 -5.59
N VAL A 65 -4.92 -5.42 -4.81
CA VAL A 65 -4.56 -6.75 -5.32
C VAL A 65 -5.77 -7.69 -5.30
N PHE A 66 -6.20 -8.11 -6.49
CA PHE A 66 -7.35 -9.03 -6.62
C PHE A 66 -7.06 -10.45 -6.11
N GLU A 67 -5.83 -10.95 -6.30
CA GLU A 67 -5.37 -12.27 -5.87
C GLU A 67 -4.27 -12.15 -4.79
N PRO A 68 -4.61 -11.73 -3.56
CA PRO A 68 -3.60 -11.44 -2.54
C PRO A 68 -2.77 -12.65 -2.13
N ASP A 69 -3.34 -13.86 -2.14
CA ASP A 69 -2.60 -15.10 -1.84
C ASP A 69 -1.45 -15.33 -2.83
N ARG A 70 -1.67 -15.06 -4.11
CA ARG A 70 -0.65 -15.19 -5.14
C ARG A 70 0.51 -14.24 -4.92
N ILE A 71 0.20 -12.97 -4.71
CA ILE A 71 1.21 -11.93 -4.52
C ILE A 71 1.97 -12.11 -3.21
N LEU A 72 1.31 -12.51 -2.15
CA LEU A 72 1.98 -12.85 -0.89
C LEU A 72 2.91 -14.05 -1.05
N GLY A 73 2.52 -15.06 -1.83
CA GLY A 73 3.41 -16.18 -2.19
C GLY A 73 4.67 -15.70 -2.94
N GLU A 74 4.51 -14.78 -3.88
CA GLU A 74 5.64 -14.18 -4.60
C GLU A 74 6.53 -13.31 -3.70
N LEU A 75 5.95 -12.48 -2.82
CA LEU A 75 6.70 -11.73 -1.83
C LEU A 75 7.48 -12.66 -0.89
N HIS A 76 6.84 -13.75 -0.45
CA HIS A 76 7.52 -14.77 0.37
C HIS A 76 8.67 -15.44 -0.38
N ARG A 77 8.50 -15.74 -1.67
CA ARG A 77 9.53 -16.35 -2.51
C ARG A 77 10.77 -15.48 -2.66
N VAL A 78 10.58 -14.18 -2.92
CA VAL A 78 11.70 -13.27 -3.17
C VAL A 78 12.40 -12.78 -1.90
N LEU A 79 11.75 -12.95 -0.73
CA LEU A 79 12.36 -12.67 0.56
C LEU A 79 13.28 -13.81 0.98
N LYS A 80 14.41 -13.47 1.57
CA LYS A 80 15.31 -14.44 2.21
C LYS A 80 14.62 -15.11 3.41
N PRO A 81 14.99 -16.35 3.76
CA PRO A 81 14.58 -16.95 5.02
C PRO A 81 14.91 -16.02 6.20
N GLY A 82 13.91 -15.67 7.01
CA GLY A 82 14.04 -14.70 8.10
C GLY A 82 14.04 -13.23 7.66
N GLY A 83 13.83 -12.96 6.38
CA GLY A 83 13.61 -11.60 5.88
C GLY A 83 12.35 -10.96 6.47
N LEU A 84 12.32 -9.63 6.57
CA LEU A 84 11.21 -8.91 7.17
C LEU A 84 10.44 -8.11 6.12
N VAL A 85 9.13 -8.06 6.29
CA VAL A 85 8.26 -7.20 5.48
C VAL A 85 7.39 -6.31 6.37
N LEU A 86 7.30 -5.04 5.99
CA LEU A 86 6.36 -4.09 6.60
C LEU A 86 5.17 -3.92 5.65
N PHE A 87 3.98 -4.26 6.16
CA PHE A 87 2.73 -4.00 5.47
C PHE A 87 1.97 -2.86 6.15
N THR A 88 1.35 -1.99 5.36
CA THR A 88 0.22 -1.18 5.80
C THR A 88 -0.98 -1.45 4.91
N VAL A 89 -2.17 -1.51 5.51
CA VAL A 89 -3.42 -1.77 4.80
C VAL A 89 -4.55 -0.96 5.43
N PRO A 90 -5.52 -0.46 4.65
CA PRO A 90 -6.63 0.28 5.19
C PRO A 90 -7.65 -0.65 5.85
N PHE A 91 -8.13 -0.28 7.04
CA PHE A 91 -9.32 -0.86 7.65
C PHE A 91 -10.59 -0.13 7.24
N VAL A 92 -10.51 1.20 7.18
CA VAL A 92 -11.62 2.09 6.75
C VAL A 92 -11.05 3.18 5.86
N TRP A 93 -11.51 3.20 4.63
CA TRP A 93 -11.23 4.26 3.65
C TRP A 93 -12.33 4.26 2.59
N ASN A 94 -12.56 5.39 1.92
CA ASN A 94 -13.46 5.44 0.77
C ASN A 94 -12.87 4.69 -0.43
N GLU A 95 -13.71 4.27 -1.34
CA GLU A 95 -13.28 3.66 -2.61
C GLU A 95 -12.43 4.65 -3.41
N HIS A 96 -11.32 4.17 -3.95
CA HIS A 96 -10.36 4.96 -4.72
C HIS A 96 -9.69 4.07 -5.78
N GLU A 97 -9.02 4.67 -6.75
CA GLU A 97 -8.33 3.96 -7.85
C GLU A 97 -9.20 2.94 -8.60
N MET A 98 -10.51 3.22 -8.67
CA MET A 98 -11.46 2.31 -9.31
C MET A 98 -11.09 2.02 -10.78
N PRO A 99 -11.24 0.78 -11.25
CA PRO A 99 -11.94 -0.37 -10.63
C PRO A 99 -11.03 -1.30 -9.80
N TYR A 100 -9.87 -0.88 -9.39
CA TYR A 100 -8.83 -1.74 -8.77
C TYR A 100 -8.80 -1.64 -7.23
N ASP A 101 -9.91 -1.33 -6.59
CA ASP A 101 -10.04 -1.26 -5.14
C ASP A 101 -10.89 -2.43 -4.64
N TYR A 102 -10.25 -3.46 -4.07
CA TYR A 102 -10.87 -4.76 -3.80
C TYR A 102 -11.09 -5.06 -2.34
N ALA A 103 -10.30 -4.48 -1.42
CA ALA A 103 -10.32 -4.95 -0.04
C ALA A 103 -10.13 -3.85 1.03
N ARG A 104 -10.68 -4.16 2.21
CA ARG A 104 -10.38 -3.49 3.48
C ARG A 104 -10.11 -4.59 4.50
N TYR A 105 -9.03 -4.45 5.26
CA TYR A 105 -8.53 -5.52 6.11
C TYR A 105 -8.77 -5.24 7.59
N SER A 106 -9.45 -6.15 8.28
CA SER A 106 -9.37 -6.19 9.74
C SER A 106 -8.03 -6.78 10.19
N GLN A 107 -7.57 -6.42 11.38
CA GLN A 107 -6.30 -6.92 11.92
C GLN A 107 -6.23 -8.46 11.94
N GLY A 108 -7.28 -9.14 12.41
CA GLY A 108 -7.33 -10.60 12.44
C GLY A 108 -7.43 -11.23 11.04
N GLY A 109 -8.20 -10.62 10.13
CA GLY A 109 -8.31 -11.10 8.76
C GLY A 109 -7.00 -10.99 8.01
N PHE A 110 -6.27 -9.88 8.19
CA PHE A 110 -4.97 -9.68 7.57
C PHE A 110 -3.90 -10.61 8.16
N ALA A 111 -3.87 -10.79 9.49
CA ALA A 111 -2.96 -11.76 10.12
C ALA A 111 -3.17 -13.17 9.56
N SER A 112 -4.42 -13.65 9.49
CA SER A 112 -4.73 -14.96 8.92
C SER A 112 -4.34 -15.09 7.44
N LEU A 113 -4.48 -14.00 6.66
CA LEU A 113 -4.03 -13.96 5.28
C LEU A 113 -2.51 -14.12 5.17
N LEU A 114 -1.76 -13.43 6.02
CA LEU A 114 -0.29 -13.51 6.07
C LEU A 114 0.17 -14.91 6.50
N GLU A 115 -0.37 -15.44 7.58
CA GLU A 115 -0.01 -16.75 8.16
C GLU A 115 -0.22 -17.90 7.17
N ARG A 116 -1.35 -17.93 6.45
CA ARG A 116 -1.62 -18.98 5.45
C ARG A 116 -0.70 -18.90 4.23
N ASN A 117 -0.04 -17.74 4.01
CA ASN A 117 0.95 -17.54 2.97
C ASN A 117 2.41 -17.64 3.47
N GLY A 118 2.63 -18.23 4.66
CA GLY A 118 3.95 -18.56 5.18
C GLY A 118 4.65 -17.45 5.97
N PHE A 119 3.97 -16.33 6.24
CA PHE A 119 4.51 -15.25 7.06
C PHE A 119 4.19 -15.46 8.53
N GLU A 120 5.12 -15.11 9.41
CA GLU A 120 4.90 -14.98 10.84
C GLU A 120 4.65 -13.50 11.19
N VAL A 121 3.55 -13.21 11.87
CA VAL A 121 3.22 -11.84 12.29
C VAL A 121 3.97 -11.50 13.58
N VAL A 122 5.14 -10.90 13.46
CA VAL A 122 6.00 -10.52 14.61
C VAL A 122 5.41 -9.34 15.38
N ARG A 123 4.81 -8.38 14.69
CA ARG A 123 4.21 -7.20 15.31
C ARG A 123 3.03 -6.70 14.48
N SER A 124 1.96 -6.30 15.16
CA SER A 124 0.80 -5.66 14.54
C SER A 124 0.33 -4.49 15.40
N SER A 125 0.02 -3.36 14.77
CA SER A 125 -0.49 -2.17 15.45
C SER A 125 -1.47 -1.42 14.56
N LYS A 126 -2.34 -0.62 15.19
CA LYS A 126 -3.22 0.31 14.47
C LYS A 126 -2.57 1.69 14.46
N THR A 127 -2.61 2.37 13.33
CA THR A 127 -2.10 3.75 13.20
C THR A 127 -3.01 4.74 13.92
N ASN A 128 -4.34 4.53 13.86
CA ASN A 128 -5.35 5.39 14.45
C ASN A 128 -6.28 4.64 15.40
N GLY A 129 -6.74 5.33 16.43
CA GLY A 129 -7.83 4.87 17.30
C GLY A 129 -9.21 5.17 16.70
N TYR A 130 -10.25 4.60 17.30
CA TYR A 130 -11.64 4.72 16.83
C TYR A 130 -12.10 6.16 16.61
N THR A 131 -11.84 7.05 17.57
CA THR A 131 -12.26 8.47 17.49
C THR A 131 -11.57 9.19 16.33
N ALA A 132 -10.26 9.00 16.15
CA ALA A 132 -9.51 9.60 15.05
C ALA A 132 -10.01 9.11 13.69
N THR A 133 -10.26 7.80 13.56
CA THR A 133 -10.83 7.22 12.35
C THR A 133 -12.20 7.80 12.03
N TRP A 134 -13.07 7.91 13.04
CA TRP A 134 -14.41 8.51 12.87
C TRP A 134 -14.34 9.97 12.42
N LEU A 135 -13.49 10.78 13.06
CA LEU A 135 -13.27 12.17 12.68
C LEU A 135 -12.72 12.30 11.25
N GLN A 136 -11.73 11.49 10.90
CA GLN A 136 -11.13 11.47 9.57
C GLN A 136 -12.19 11.17 8.48
N MET A 137 -13.00 10.14 8.68
CA MET A 137 -14.08 9.80 7.75
C MET A 137 -15.15 10.89 7.67
N GLY A 138 -15.48 11.52 8.78
CA GLY A 138 -16.39 12.65 8.82
C GLY A 138 -15.87 13.86 8.02
N ILE A 139 -14.60 14.19 8.20
CA ILE A 139 -13.92 15.26 7.47
C ILE A 139 -13.88 14.98 5.97
N LEU A 140 -13.49 13.77 5.59
CA LEU A 140 -13.46 13.34 4.18
C LEU A 140 -14.84 13.40 3.52
N GLY A 141 -15.87 12.86 4.19
CA GLY A 141 -17.24 12.90 3.69
C GLY A 141 -17.78 14.34 3.56
N TRP A 142 -17.42 15.21 4.50
CA TRP A 142 -17.76 16.62 4.41
C TRP A 142 -17.02 17.32 3.27
N TYR A 143 -15.71 17.09 3.14
CA TYR A 143 -14.89 17.65 2.05
C TYR A 143 -15.45 17.23 0.68
N GLN A 144 -15.71 15.95 0.45
CA GLN A 144 -16.27 15.43 -0.80
C GLN A 144 -17.64 16.05 -1.16
N ARG A 145 -18.47 16.33 -0.14
CA ARG A 145 -19.78 16.97 -0.36
C ARG A 145 -19.66 18.44 -0.79
N TRP A 146 -18.60 19.13 -0.31
CA TRP A 146 -18.39 20.55 -0.57
C TRP A 146 -17.31 20.81 -1.62
N GLU A 147 -16.62 19.78 -2.07
CA GLU A 147 -15.67 19.90 -3.16
C GLU A 147 -16.34 20.47 -4.40
N THR A 148 -15.77 21.52 -4.96
CA THR A 148 -16.32 22.25 -6.10
C THR A 148 -15.34 22.22 -7.27
N ARG A 149 -15.82 22.59 -8.46
CA ARG A 149 -14.95 22.81 -9.63
C ARG A 149 -14.06 24.05 -9.49
N ASN A 150 -14.28 24.89 -8.47
CA ASN A 150 -13.51 26.09 -8.23
C ASN A 150 -12.30 25.78 -7.36
N LYS A 151 -11.10 25.77 -7.98
CA LYS A 151 -9.84 25.46 -7.30
C LYS A 151 -9.49 26.37 -6.11
N TYR A 152 -9.93 27.62 -6.13
CA TYR A 152 -9.67 28.58 -5.05
C TYR A 152 -10.56 28.30 -3.82
N LEU A 153 -11.79 27.87 -4.07
CA LEU A 153 -12.69 27.49 -2.97
C LEU A 153 -12.22 26.18 -2.34
N ASN A 154 -11.75 25.23 -3.12
CA ASN A 154 -11.18 23.97 -2.62
C ASN A 154 -9.89 24.22 -1.81
N LEU A 155 -9.06 25.19 -2.22
CA LEU A 155 -7.88 25.60 -1.45
C LEU A 155 -8.27 26.14 -0.06
N VAL A 156 -9.29 26.99 0.01
CA VAL A 156 -9.79 27.51 1.29
C VAL A 156 -10.38 26.41 2.15
N LEU A 157 -11.14 25.47 1.57
CA LEU A 157 -11.67 24.30 2.28
C LEU A 157 -10.56 23.41 2.83
N GLY A 158 -9.48 23.19 2.07
CA GLY A 158 -8.33 22.41 2.50
C GLY A 158 -7.46 23.07 3.56
N LEU A 159 -7.57 24.41 3.75
CA LEU A 159 -6.87 25.14 4.82
C LEU A 159 -7.66 25.15 6.15
N ILE A 160 -8.95 24.83 6.11
CA ILE A 160 -9.83 24.80 7.28
C ILE A 160 -9.88 23.38 7.88
N LEU A 161 -9.52 22.37 7.10
CA LEU A 161 -9.53 20.95 7.45
C LEU A 161 -8.12 20.44 7.78
#